data_2ad9a3ef7defeeeb6fe3d4298e2b01d7
#
_entry.id   2ad9a3ef7defeeeb6fe3d4298e2b01d7
#
_cell.length_a   1.000
_cell.length_b   1.000
_cell.length_c   1.000
_cell.angle_alpha   90.00
_cell.angle_beta   90.00
_cell.angle_gamma   90.00
#
_symmetry.space_group_name_H-M   'P 1'
#
loop_
_entity.id
_entity.type
_entity.pdbx_description
1 polymer ?
#
loop_
_entity_poly.entity_id
_entity_poly.type
_entity_poly.pdbx_seq_one_letter_code
_entity_poly.pdbx_strand_id
1 'polypeptide(L)'
;MSLIQCNIVSPEGELFSGEVEMLTADGGSGEIAITPRHAPLLTNLKPGPVKLVLEGGEEEVFFASGGFLEVQPGVITLLTDVAERADDIDEAEAERAKELEERELEDQKSELDYSLATAQLAEAAARLKSLQKLRKK
;
A
#
# COMPACT_ATOMS: atom_id res chain seq x y z
N MET A 1 24.72 -9.60 -0.19
CA MET A 1 23.32 -9.76 0.15
C MET A 1 22.51 -9.98 -1.11
N SER A 2 21.48 -10.78 -1.02
CA SER A 2 20.62 -11.05 -2.16
C SER A 2 19.63 -9.92 -2.34
N LEU A 3 19.38 -9.53 -3.58
CA LEU A 3 18.42 -8.52 -3.97
C LEU A 3 17.43 -9.10 -4.96
N ILE A 4 16.25 -8.51 -5.04
CA ILE A 4 15.23 -8.89 -6.00
C ILE A 4 14.71 -7.62 -6.67
N GLN A 5 14.51 -7.67 -7.99
CA GLN A 5 13.94 -6.54 -8.73
C GLN A 5 12.50 -6.32 -8.29
N CYS A 6 12.14 -5.07 -7.99
CA CYS A 6 10.80 -4.69 -7.61
C CYS A 6 10.30 -3.56 -8.50
N ASN A 7 9.09 -3.73 -9.03
CA ASN A 7 8.43 -2.73 -9.85
C ASN A 7 7.05 -2.44 -9.26
N ILE A 8 6.77 -1.16 -9.01
CA ILE A 8 5.46 -0.70 -8.59
C ILE A 8 4.86 0.10 -9.73
N VAL A 9 3.74 -0.37 -10.25
CA VAL A 9 3.13 0.16 -11.47
C VAL A 9 1.67 0.51 -11.23
N SER A 10 1.25 1.67 -11.74
CA SER A 10 -0.15 2.09 -11.76
C SER A 10 -0.54 2.43 -13.20
N PRO A 11 -1.85 2.67 -13.48
CA PRO A 11 -2.26 3.10 -14.81
C PRO A 11 -1.60 4.41 -15.26
N GLU A 12 -1.15 5.24 -14.33
CA GLU A 12 -0.47 6.50 -14.63
C GLU A 12 1.02 6.33 -14.95
N GLY A 13 1.57 5.16 -14.69
CA GLY A 13 2.96 4.85 -14.99
C GLY A 13 3.65 4.10 -13.86
N GLU A 14 4.95 3.93 -14.02
CA GLU A 14 5.81 3.26 -13.07
C GLU A 14 6.18 4.23 -11.94
N LEU A 15 5.96 3.81 -10.70
CA LEU A 15 6.23 4.64 -9.51
C LEU A 15 7.56 4.28 -8.85
N PHE A 16 7.98 3.06 -8.99
CA PHE A 16 9.25 2.57 -8.46
C PHE A 16 9.78 1.45 -9.34
N SER A 17 11.07 1.45 -9.57
CA SER A 17 11.77 0.34 -10.22
C SER A 17 13.17 0.28 -9.67
N GLY A 18 13.53 -0.83 -9.06
CA GLY A 18 14.84 -1.01 -8.48
C GLY A 18 14.96 -2.32 -7.72
N GLU A 19 16.14 -2.59 -7.19
CA GLU A 19 16.41 -3.80 -6.41
C GLU A 19 16.16 -3.54 -4.93
N VAL A 20 15.53 -4.51 -4.27
CA VAL A 20 15.19 -4.43 -2.84
C VAL A 20 15.64 -5.68 -2.12
N GLU A 21 15.85 -5.55 -0.82
CA GLU A 21 16.14 -6.67 0.06
C GLU A 21 14.85 -7.34 0.54
N MET A 22 13.77 -6.57 0.68
CA MET A 22 12.48 -7.07 1.16
C MET A 22 11.35 -6.12 0.78
N LEU A 23 10.18 -6.70 0.52
CA LEU A 23 8.92 -5.95 0.38
C LEU A 23 7.94 -6.47 1.42
N THR A 24 7.27 -5.56 2.12
CA THR A 24 6.21 -5.89 3.08
C THR A 24 4.92 -5.21 2.66
N ALA A 25 3.81 -5.95 2.66
CA ALA A 25 2.51 -5.42 2.27
C ALA A 25 1.38 -6.17 2.99
N ASP A 26 0.18 -5.59 2.98
CA ASP A 26 -1.01 -6.23 3.53
C ASP A 26 -1.70 -7.08 2.47
N GLY A 27 -1.64 -8.39 2.62
CA GLY A 27 -2.41 -9.33 1.81
C GLY A 27 -3.82 -9.54 2.38
N GLY A 28 -4.61 -10.34 1.69
CA GLY A 28 -5.98 -10.63 2.11
C GLY A 28 -6.10 -11.31 3.46
N SER A 29 -5.04 -12.01 3.88
CA SER A 29 -5.01 -12.78 5.14
C SER A 29 -4.05 -12.22 6.18
N GLY A 30 -3.51 -11.02 5.97
CA GLY A 30 -2.57 -10.37 6.88
C GLY A 30 -1.34 -9.83 6.17
N GLU A 31 -0.39 -9.38 6.95
CA GLU A 31 0.85 -8.83 6.41
C GLU A 31 1.72 -9.93 5.81
N ILE A 32 2.26 -9.68 4.63
CA ILE A 32 3.19 -10.59 3.95
C ILE A 32 4.53 -9.90 3.74
N ALA A 33 5.60 -10.67 3.83
CA ALA A 33 6.96 -10.19 3.58
C ALA A 33 7.59 -11.04 2.49
N ILE A 34 8.09 -10.38 1.45
CA ILE A 34 8.72 -11.03 0.30
C ILE A 34 10.21 -10.74 0.33
N THR A 35 11.01 -11.78 0.40
CA THR A 35 12.47 -11.69 0.34
C THR A 35 12.96 -12.31 -0.95
N PRO A 36 14.23 -12.08 -1.35
CA PRO A 36 14.79 -12.78 -2.51
C PRO A 36 14.65 -14.30 -2.36
N ARG A 37 14.42 -14.99 -3.47
CA ARG A 37 14.20 -16.45 -3.52
C ARG A 37 12.85 -16.88 -2.95
N HIS A 38 11.92 -15.95 -2.74
CA HIS A 38 10.56 -16.31 -2.35
C HIS A 38 9.93 -17.18 -3.46
N ALA A 39 9.11 -18.15 -3.04
CA ALA A 39 8.37 -18.97 -4.00
C ALA A 39 7.41 -18.10 -4.82
N PRO A 40 7.12 -18.49 -6.07
CA PRO A 40 6.15 -17.75 -6.89
C PRO A 40 4.82 -17.58 -6.16
N LEU A 41 4.24 -16.39 -6.27
CA LEU A 41 3.01 -16.03 -5.57
C LEU A 41 2.23 -15.03 -6.41
N LEU A 42 0.91 -15.16 -6.42
CA LEU A 42 0.01 -14.14 -6.94
C LEU A 42 -1.08 -13.95 -5.90
N THR A 43 -1.21 -12.74 -5.39
CA THR A 43 -2.19 -12.45 -4.34
C THR A 43 -2.78 -11.05 -4.50
N ASN A 44 -3.99 -10.86 -3.99
CA ASN A 44 -4.61 -9.55 -3.89
C ASN A 44 -4.02 -8.80 -2.72
N LEU A 45 -4.01 -7.47 -2.81
CA LEU A 45 -3.60 -6.60 -1.73
C LEU A 45 -4.79 -5.77 -1.25
N LYS A 46 -4.84 -5.54 0.05
CA LYS A 46 -5.77 -4.59 0.65
C LYS A 46 -5.16 -3.19 0.61
N PRO A 47 -5.98 -2.13 0.65
CA PRO A 47 -5.44 -0.78 0.81
C PRO A 47 -4.56 -0.71 2.06
N GLY A 48 -3.37 -0.17 1.90
CA GLY A 48 -2.45 -0.09 3.02
C GLY A 48 -1.03 0.28 2.62
N PRO A 49 -0.13 0.30 3.59
CA PRO A 49 1.26 0.62 3.34
C PRO A 49 2.01 -0.53 2.68
N VAL A 50 2.89 -0.18 1.77
CA VAL A 50 3.87 -1.09 1.17
C VAL A 50 5.24 -0.55 1.55
N LYS A 51 6.02 -1.37 2.22
CA LYS A 51 7.36 -0.98 2.68
C LYS A 51 8.40 -1.74 1.89
N LEU A 52 9.38 -1.01 1.36
CA LEU A 52 10.52 -1.57 0.65
C LEU A 52 11.78 -1.34 1.47
N VAL A 53 12.56 -2.38 1.67
CA VAL A 53 13.91 -2.27 2.23
C VAL A 53 14.89 -2.33 1.08
N LEU A 54 15.58 -1.22 0.84
CA LEU A 54 16.51 -1.08 -0.27
C LEU A 54 17.88 -1.63 0.12
N GLU A 55 18.75 -1.75 -0.88
CA GLU A 55 20.15 -2.11 -0.64
C GLU A 55 20.77 -1.14 0.37
N GLY A 56 21.44 -1.68 1.38
CA GLY A 56 22.02 -0.86 2.44
C GLY A 56 21.11 -0.59 3.62
N GLY A 57 19.86 -1.12 3.60
CA GLY A 57 18.93 -1.01 4.72
C GLY A 57 18.04 0.23 4.70
N GLU A 58 18.17 1.09 3.69
CA GLU A 58 17.24 2.22 3.55
C GLU A 58 15.83 1.72 3.30
N GLU A 59 14.87 2.46 3.81
CA GLU A 59 13.46 2.09 3.68
C GLU A 59 12.67 3.13 2.90
N GLU A 60 11.79 2.67 2.02
CA GLU A 60 10.79 3.51 1.38
C GLU A 60 9.41 2.95 1.68
N VAL A 61 8.46 3.84 1.96
CA VAL A 61 7.08 3.46 2.24
C VAL A 61 6.16 4.12 1.21
N PHE A 62 5.29 3.30 0.64
CA PHE A 62 4.24 3.75 -0.29
C PHE A 62 2.89 3.44 0.31
N PHE A 63 1.87 4.24 -0.01
CA PHE A 63 0.49 3.85 0.16
C PHE A 63 0.00 3.26 -1.15
N ALA A 64 -0.61 2.07 -1.11
CA ALA A 64 -1.27 1.46 -2.25
C ALA A 64 -2.76 1.31 -1.95
N SER A 65 -3.61 1.66 -2.91
CA SER A 65 -5.07 1.60 -2.76
C SER A 65 -5.64 0.19 -2.91
N GLY A 66 -4.77 -0.81 -2.90
CA GLY A 66 -5.10 -2.20 -3.19
C GLY A 66 -4.49 -2.60 -4.53
N GLY A 67 -4.76 -3.81 -4.98
CA GLY A 67 -4.26 -4.28 -6.26
C GLY A 67 -3.78 -5.72 -6.19
N PHE A 68 -2.77 -6.04 -6.99
CA PHE A 68 -2.22 -7.39 -7.09
C PHE A 68 -0.72 -7.36 -6.89
N LEU A 69 -0.23 -8.35 -6.17
CA LEU A 69 1.19 -8.60 -6.00
C LEU A 69 1.55 -9.91 -6.68
N GLU A 70 2.50 -9.85 -7.61
CA GLU A 70 3.02 -11.03 -8.29
C GLU A 70 4.49 -11.20 -7.95
N VAL A 71 4.85 -12.38 -7.48
CA VAL A 71 6.23 -12.76 -7.19
C VAL A 71 6.65 -13.85 -8.17
N GLN A 72 7.69 -13.56 -8.96
CA GLN A 72 8.30 -14.52 -9.86
C GLN A 72 9.79 -14.63 -9.54
N PRO A 73 10.48 -15.68 -10.03
CA PRO A 73 11.93 -15.75 -9.81
C PRO A 73 12.63 -14.47 -10.27
N GLY A 74 13.25 -13.77 -9.33
CA GLY A 74 14.04 -12.59 -9.62
C GLY A 74 13.28 -11.29 -9.74
N VAL A 75 11.91 -11.28 -9.67
CA VAL A 75 11.15 -10.06 -9.83
C VAL A 75 9.85 -10.06 -9.02
N ILE A 76 9.58 -8.92 -8.39
CA ILE A 76 8.30 -8.64 -7.72
C ILE A 76 7.62 -7.54 -8.54
N THR A 77 6.34 -7.75 -8.87
CA THR A 77 5.54 -6.73 -9.55
C THR A 77 4.32 -6.41 -8.69
N LEU A 78 4.17 -5.15 -8.36
CA LEU A 78 3.00 -4.62 -7.65
C LEU A 78 2.18 -3.80 -8.64
N LEU A 79 0.95 -4.26 -8.90
CA LEU A 79 -0.01 -3.54 -9.76
C LEU A 79 -1.08 -2.95 -8.88
N THR A 80 -1.24 -1.64 -8.93
CA THR A 80 -2.21 -0.92 -8.11
C THR A 80 -2.88 0.18 -8.91
N ASP A 81 -4.09 0.56 -8.54
CA ASP A 81 -4.79 1.67 -9.20
C ASP A 81 -4.20 3.02 -8.81
N VAL A 82 -3.88 3.17 -7.54
CA VAL A 82 -3.27 4.40 -7.01
C VAL A 82 -2.17 4.00 -6.04
N ALA A 83 -0.99 4.60 -6.19
CA ALA A 83 0.07 4.48 -5.21
C ALA A 83 0.71 5.85 -5.01
N GLU A 84 1.05 6.16 -3.77
CA GLU A 84 1.67 7.42 -3.39
C GLU A 84 2.83 7.13 -2.44
N ARG A 85 3.93 7.89 -2.58
CA ARG A 85 5.00 7.82 -1.59
C ARG A 85 4.48 8.40 -0.28
N ALA A 86 4.81 7.75 0.85
CA ALA A 86 4.36 8.23 2.16
C ALA A 86 4.81 9.68 2.41
N ASP A 87 5.98 10.07 1.91
CA ASP A 87 6.49 11.44 2.05
C ASP A 87 5.60 12.48 1.36
N ASP A 88 4.85 12.07 0.34
CA ASP A 88 4.00 12.96 -0.45
C ASP A 88 2.56 13.05 0.10
N ILE A 89 2.22 12.25 1.11
CA ILE A 89 0.90 12.26 1.72
C ILE A 89 0.80 13.38 2.74
N ASP A 90 -0.19 14.26 2.55
CA ASP A 90 -0.49 15.30 3.54
C ASP A 90 -1.32 14.69 4.67
N GLU A 91 -0.74 14.60 5.86
CA GLU A 91 -1.38 14.02 7.04
C GLU A 91 -2.66 14.76 7.43
N ALA A 92 -2.65 16.09 7.38
CA ALA A 92 -3.81 16.88 7.74
C ALA A 92 -4.96 16.64 6.76
N GLU A 93 -4.66 16.53 5.47
CA GLU A 93 -5.65 16.22 4.46
C GLU A 93 -6.20 14.80 4.63
N ALA A 94 -5.33 13.82 4.93
CA ALA A 94 -5.75 12.45 5.16
C ALA A 94 -6.64 12.32 6.40
N GLU A 95 -6.33 13.04 7.48
CA GLU A 95 -7.15 13.07 8.68
C GLU A 95 -8.51 13.70 8.41
N ARG A 96 -8.55 14.81 7.67
CA ARG A 96 -9.82 15.46 7.31
C ARG A 96 -10.69 14.57 6.45
N ALA A 97 -10.09 13.87 5.49
CA ALA A 97 -10.82 12.92 4.66
C ALA A 97 -11.44 11.81 5.50
N LYS A 98 -10.68 11.27 6.46
CA LYS A 98 -11.15 10.23 7.38
C LYS A 98 -12.32 10.73 8.23
N GLU A 99 -12.21 11.93 8.79
CA GLU A 99 -13.28 12.52 9.60
C GLU A 99 -14.56 12.73 8.79
N LEU A 100 -14.42 13.22 7.56
CA LEU A 100 -15.57 13.43 6.67
C LEU A 100 -16.26 12.11 6.35
N GLU A 101 -15.50 11.07 6.06
CA GLU A 101 -16.06 9.75 5.76
C GLU A 101 -16.76 9.14 6.99
N GLU A 102 -16.21 9.33 8.18
CA GLU A 102 -16.85 8.89 9.41
C GLU A 102 -18.19 9.59 9.64
N ARG A 103 -18.26 10.90 9.38
CA ARG A 103 -19.52 11.67 9.48
C ARG A 103 -20.55 11.20 8.47
N GLU A 104 -20.12 10.93 7.25
CA GLU A 104 -21.03 10.43 6.21
C GLU A 104 -21.61 9.07 6.59
N LEU A 105 -20.80 8.19 7.18
CA LEU A 105 -21.27 6.89 7.67
C LEU A 105 -22.35 7.03 8.75
N GLU A 106 -22.22 8.00 9.65
CA GLU A 106 -23.20 8.25 10.70
C GLU A 106 -24.53 8.78 10.15
N ASP A 107 -24.46 9.59 9.09
CA ASP A 107 -25.63 10.26 8.51
C ASP A 107 -26.34 9.43 7.45
N GLN A 108 -25.67 8.46 6.86
CA GLN A 108 -26.25 7.66 5.77
C GLN A 108 -27.17 6.57 6.25
N LYS A 109 -28.31 6.43 5.54
CA LYS A 109 -29.33 5.42 5.84
C LYS A 109 -29.51 4.41 4.71
N SER A 110 -28.77 4.54 3.61
CA SER A 110 -28.83 3.66 2.45
C SER A 110 -27.67 2.67 2.50
N GLU A 111 -27.94 1.38 2.28
CA GLU A 111 -26.92 0.35 2.27
C GLU A 111 -25.87 0.57 1.19
N LEU A 112 -26.29 1.03 0.02
CA LEU A 112 -25.36 1.29 -1.09
C LEU A 112 -24.38 2.42 -0.75
N ASP A 113 -24.90 3.52 -0.21
CA ASP A 113 -24.07 4.64 0.20
C ASP A 113 -23.18 4.27 1.38
N TYR A 114 -23.67 3.45 2.28
CA TYR A 114 -22.91 2.93 3.41
C TYR A 114 -21.70 2.11 2.95
N SER A 115 -21.89 1.23 1.97
CA SER A 115 -20.80 0.41 1.45
C SER A 115 -19.69 1.25 0.80
N LEU A 116 -20.08 2.28 0.03
CA LEU A 116 -19.14 3.19 -0.60
C LEU A 116 -18.36 4.00 0.44
N ALA A 117 -19.07 4.56 1.43
CA ALA A 117 -18.44 5.34 2.49
C ALA A 117 -17.49 4.48 3.34
N THR A 118 -17.84 3.21 3.58
CA THR A 118 -16.96 2.28 4.29
C THR A 118 -15.66 2.05 3.53
N ALA A 119 -15.72 1.89 2.21
CA ALA A 119 -14.53 1.71 1.38
C ALA A 119 -13.64 2.97 1.39
N GLN A 120 -14.22 4.15 1.33
CA GLN A 120 -13.48 5.41 1.39
C GLN A 120 -12.82 5.62 2.75
N LEU A 121 -13.51 5.26 3.84
CA LEU A 121 -12.94 5.33 5.18
C LEU A 121 -11.74 4.39 5.33
N ALA A 122 -11.82 3.18 4.80
CA ALA A 122 -10.72 2.23 4.83
C ALA A 122 -9.49 2.78 4.11
N GLU A 123 -9.68 3.45 2.98
CA GLU A 123 -8.59 4.07 2.23
C GLU A 123 -7.93 5.20 3.00
N ALA A 124 -8.73 6.08 3.61
CA ALA A 124 -8.20 7.19 4.42
C ALA A 124 -7.42 6.68 5.65
N ALA A 125 -7.94 5.65 6.32
CA ALA A 125 -7.25 5.04 7.46
C ALA A 125 -5.92 4.39 7.04
N ALA A 126 -5.87 3.78 5.85
CA ALA A 126 -4.66 3.18 5.33
C ALA A 126 -3.58 4.21 5.02
N ARG A 127 -3.97 5.40 4.53
CA ARG A 127 -3.03 6.51 4.30
C ARG A 127 -2.38 6.97 5.61
N LEU A 128 -3.18 7.14 6.66
CA LEU A 128 -2.66 7.51 7.98
C LEU A 128 -1.72 6.45 8.55
N LYS A 129 -2.05 5.17 8.37
CA LYS A 129 -1.19 4.07 8.79
C LYS A 129 0.16 4.12 8.08
N SER A 130 0.19 4.47 6.79
CA SER A 130 1.42 4.62 6.02
C SER A 130 2.30 5.74 6.58
N LEU A 131 1.70 6.88 6.95
CA LEU A 131 2.43 7.99 7.56
C LEU A 131 2.99 7.61 8.93
N GLN A 132 2.22 6.88 9.73
CA GLN A 132 2.66 6.41 11.04
C GLN A 132 3.85 5.46 10.91
N LYS A 133 3.85 4.58 9.93
CA LYS A 133 4.99 3.69 9.67
C LYS A 133 6.25 4.47 9.27
N LEU A 134 6.09 5.50 8.46
CA LEU A 134 7.20 6.36 8.07
C LEU A 134 7.83 7.05 9.29
N ARG A 135 6.99 7.53 10.22
CA ARG A 135 7.46 8.22 11.43
C ARG A 135 8.17 7.31 12.44
N LYS A 136 7.89 6.01 12.41
CA LYS A 136 8.46 5.04 13.36
C LYS A 136 9.87 4.57 12.99
N LYS A 137 10.45 5.09 11.97
CA LYS A 137 11.81 4.74 11.60
C LYS A 137 12.86 5.30 12.60
#